data_786394bee92e7fad9f7a026b333d0689
#
_entry.id   786394bee92e7fad9f7a026b333d0689
#
_cell.length_a   1.000
_cell.length_b   1.000
_cell.length_c   1.000
_cell.angle_alpha   90.00
_cell.angle_beta   90.00
_cell.angle_gamma   90.00
#
_symmetry.space_group_name_H-M   'P 1'
#
loop_
_entity.id
_entity.type
_entity.pdbx_description
1 polymer ?
#
loop_
_entity_poly.entity_id
_entity_poly.type
_entity_poly.pdbx_seq_one_letter_code
_entity_poly.pdbx_strand_id
1 'polypeptide(L)'
;MTSNEANAAARAHEREAEWSGLMRRANAGDAAAYERLLKALAIGLRAAARRGFNRAGKSDADAEDVVQETLLAIHLKRHTWDASAPLGPWVRAIARNKLVDALRRRGRRIEIPIDDFADLLPDTAEQPSGIVADVARNLGALPERQRNVVQAIAVEGISISQTAVRLSVSEGAVRVALHRGLAALAVKLKDSA
;
A
#
# COMPACT_ATOMS: atom_id res chain seq x y z
N MET A 1 17.05 16.41 -15.51
CA MET A 1 17.30 15.74 -14.22
C MET A 1 18.47 16.44 -13.56
N THR A 2 18.22 17.06 -12.41
CA THR A 2 19.30 17.72 -11.64
C THR A 2 20.11 16.66 -10.88
N SER A 3 21.40 16.94 -10.59
CA SER A 3 22.26 16.03 -9.80
C SER A 3 21.64 15.67 -8.43
N ASN A 4 20.78 16.52 -7.89
CA ASN A 4 20.09 16.30 -6.62
C ASN A 4 18.97 15.24 -6.75
N GLU A 5 18.23 15.22 -7.85
CA GLU A 5 17.19 14.22 -8.14
C GLU A 5 17.80 12.84 -8.34
N ALA A 6 18.90 12.75 -9.08
CA ALA A 6 19.63 11.50 -9.30
C ALA A 6 20.16 10.90 -7.97
N ASN A 7 20.69 11.75 -7.07
CA ASN A 7 21.20 11.32 -5.76
C ASN A 7 20.03 10.87 -4.83
N ALA A 8 18.90 11.56 -4.87
CA ALA A 8 17.69 11.16 -4.11
C ALA A 8 17.16 9.81 -4.58
N ALA A 9 17.08 9.58 -5.89
CA ALA A 9 16.65 8.32 -6.48
C ALA A 9 17.59 7.16 -6.12
N ALA A 10 18.91 7.37 -6.18
CA ALA A 10 19.90 6.37 -5.79
C ALA A 10 19.75 5.95 -4.32
N ARG A 11 19.64 6.90 -3.40
CA ARG A 11 19.41 6.61 -1.97
C ARG A 11 18.11 5.90 -1.69
N ALA A 12 17.10 6.16 -2.50
CA ALA A 12 15.83 5.49 -2.40
C ALA A 12 15.93 4.03 -2.83
N HIS A 13 16.65 3.78 -3.91
CA HIS A 13 16.89 2.42 -4.41
C HIS A 13 17.70 1.59 -3.41
N GLU A 14 18.77 2.17 -2.85
CA GLU A 14 19.58 1.52 -1.81
C GLU A 14 18.73 1.14 -0.58
N ARG A 15 17.87 2.06 -0.13
CA ARG A 15 16.98 1.82 1.01
C ARG A 15 15.95 0.74 0.72
N GLU A 16 15.36 0.72 -0.48
CA GLU A 16 14.44 -0.32 -0.91
C GLU A 16 15.14 -1.69 -0.92
N ALA A 17 16.34 -1.76 -1.49
CA ALA A 17 17.12 -3.00 -1.52
C ALA A 17 17.47 -3.50 -0.11
N GLU A 18 17.86 -2.59 0.80
CA GLU A 18 18.14 -2.90 2.20
C GLU A 18 16.89 -3.46 2.90
N TRP A 19 15.76 -2.79 2.78
CA TRP A 19 14.52 -3.17 3.47
C TRP A 19 13.95 -4.49 2.93
N SER A 20 13.98 -4.68 1.61
CA SER A 20 13.62 -5.94 0.99
C SER A 20 14.54 -7.09 1.44
N GLY A 21 15.84 -6.83 1.56
CA GLY A 21 16.82 -7.77 2.11
C GLY A 21 16.54 -8.13 3.57
N LEU A 22 16.24 -7.13 4.42
CA LEU A 22 15.88 -7.34 5.82
C LEU A 22 14.59 -8.15 5.95
N MET A 23 13.57 -7.90 5.13
CA MET A 23 12.30 -8.64 5.17
C MET A 23 12.50 -10.10 4.73
N ARG A 24 13.31 -10.37 3.70
CA ARG A 24 13.64 -11.75 3.30
C ARG A 24 14.31 -12.52 4.44
N ARG A 25 15.29 -11.93 5.11
CA ARG A 25 15.97 -12.51 6.27
C ARG A 25 14.99 -12.73 7.44
N ALA A 26 14.12 -11.75 7.70
CA ALA A 26 13.11 -11.84 8.74
C ALA A 26 12.14 -13.01 8.50
N ASN A 27 11.71 -13.21 7.25
CA ASN A 27 10.84 -14.32 6.86
C ASN A 27 11.57 -15.68 6.93
N ALA A 28 12.91 -15.68 6.84
CA ALA A 28 13.76 -16.84 7.07
C ALA A 28 14.10 -17.09 8.56
N GLY A 29 13.52 -16.28 9.49
CA GLY A 29 13.66 -16.48 10.94
C GLY A 29 14.70 -15.57 11.63
N ASP A 30 15.34 -14.62 10.91
CA ASP A 30 16.30 -13.67 11.51
C ASP A 30 15.54 -12.57 12.28
N ALA A 31 15.44 -12.76 13.60
CA ALA A 31 14.76 -11.79 14.48
C ALA A 31 15.48 -10.42 14.53
N ALA A 32 16.80 -10.39 14.44
CA ALA A 32 17.57 -9.15 14.47
C ALA A 32 17.36 -8.34 13.19
N ALA A 33 17.30 -8.98 12.02
CA ALA A 33 16.96 -8.34 10.77
C ALA A 33 15.53 -7.76 10.82
N TYR A 34 14.59 -8.49 11.42
CA TYR A 34 13.22 -8.03 11.57
C TYR A 34 13.11 -6.80 12.48
N GLU A 35 13.78 -6.81 13.63
CA GLU A 35 13.81 -5.67 14.55
C GLU A 35 14.38 -4.42 13.86
N ARG A 36 15.48 -4.56 13.12
CA ARG A 36 16.08 -3.46 12.34
C ARG A 36 15.11 -2.90 11.31
N LEU A 37 14.42 -3.77 10.58
CA LEU A 37 13.42 -3.37 9.60
C LEU A 37 12.28 -2.58 10.24
N LEU A 38 11.69 -3.09 11.33
CA LEU A 38 10.58 -2.40 12.01
C LEU A 38 10.99 -1.04 12.55
N LYS A 39 12.19 -0.90 13.11
CA LYS A 39 12.73 0.39 13.56
C LYS A 39 12.88 1.39 12.40
N ALA A 40 13.42 0.94 11.27
CA ALA A 40 13.58 1.78 10.09
C ALA A 40 12.23 2.21 9.50
N LEU A 41 11.28 1.29 9.39
CA LEU A 41 9.92 1.58 8.92
C LEU A 41 9.19 2.56 9.84
N ALA A 42 9.31 2.41 11.17
CA ALA A 42 8.61 3.26 12.13
C ALA A 42 8.94 4.76 11.94
N ILE A 43 10.19 5.09 11.59
CA ILE A 43 10.62 6.48 11.36
C ILE A 43 9.83 7.08 10.19
N GLY A 44 9.81 6.41 9.05
CA GLY A 44 9.13 6.89 7.85
C GLY A 44 7.60 6.89 8.01
N LEU A 45 7.04 5.84 8.63
CA LEU A 45 5.61 5.74 8.90
C LEU A 45 5.12 6.88 9.79
N ARG A 46 5.90 7.26 10.83
CA ARG A 46 5.56 8.38 11.72
C ARG A 46 5.52 9.71 10.97
N ALA A 47 6.52 9.96 10.13
CA ALA A 47 6.55 11.16 9.30
C ALA A 47 5.36 11.22 8.32
N ALA A 48 5.03 10.10 7.67
CA ALA A 48 3.91 10.00 6.75
C ALA A 48 2.56 10.18 7.48
N ALA A 49 2.36 9.52 8.62
CA ALA A 49 1.13 9.64 9.40
C ALA A 49 0.88 11.10 9.85
N ARG A 50 1.91 11.78 10.37
CA ARG A 50 1.81 13.20 10.75
C ARG A 50 1.44 14.09 9.57
N ARG A 51 2.09 13.92 8.41
CA ARG A 51 1.72 14.67 7.20
C ARG A 51 0.27 14.42 6.79
N GLY A 52 -0.17 13.18 6.82
CA GLY A 52 -1.54 12.82 6.47
C GLY A 52 -2.58 13.46 7.42
N PHE A 53 -2.34 13.46 8.73
CA PHE A 53 -3.22 14.15 9.68
C PHE A 53 -3.22 15.66 9.48
N ASN A 54 -2.05 16.28 9.30
CA ASN A 54 -1.93 17.73 9.07
C ASN A 54 -2.65 18.19 7.79
N ARG A 55 -2.53 17.45 6.69
CA ARG A 55 -3.29 17.73 5.46
C ARG A 55 -4.80 17.60 5.66
N ALA A 56 -5.22 16.68 6.48
CA ALA A 56 -6.62 16.51 6.84
C ALA A 56 -7.12 17.59 7.82
N GLY A 57 -6.29 18.55 8.21
CA GLY A 57 -6.62 19.56 9.22
C GLY A 57 -6.92 18.96 10.59
N LYS A 58 -6.23 17.85 10.94
CA LYS A 58 -6.38 17.14 12.20
C LYS A 58 -5.09 17.19 13.01
N SER A 59 -5.25 17.08 14.34
CA SER A 59 -4.10 16.87 15.23
C SER A 59 -3.38 15.57 14.90
N ASP A 60 -2.07 15.58 14.98
CA ASP A 60 -1.21 14.41 14.78
C ASP A 60 -1.07 13.53 16.05
N ALA A 61 -1.88 13.81 17.09
CA ALA A 61 -1.86 13.06 18.35
C ALA A 61 -2.05 11.54 18.14
N ASP A 62 -2.80 11.15 17.11
CA ASP A 62 -3.03 9.73 16.79
C ASP A 62 -2.03 9.15 15.79
N ALA A 63 -1.03 9.92 15.38
CA ALA A 63 -0.05 9.44 14.41
C ALA A 63 0.70 8.20 14.92
N GLU A 64 0.99 8.13 16.21
CA GLU A 64 1.67 6.99 16.81
C GLU A 64 0.79 5.73 16.82
N ASP A 65 -0.52 5.87 17.06
CA ASP A 65 -1.47 4.76 16.99
C ASP A 65 -1.53 4.18 15.56
N VAL A 66 -1.54 5.04 14.53
CA VAL A 66 -1.48 4.61 13.13
C VAL A 66 -0.17 3.88 12.83
N VAL A 67 0.96 4.35 13.35
CA VAL A 67 2.26 3.68 13.21
C VAL A 67 2.21 2.28 13.82
N GLN A 68 1.74 2.17 15.07
CA GLN A 68 1.64 0.88 15.77
C GLN A 68 0.69 -0.09 15.05
N GLU A 69 -0.50 0.37 14.64
CA GLU A 69 -1.44 -0.44 13.87
C GLU A 69 -0.87 -0.89 12.52
N THR A 70 -0.05 -0.03 11.87
CA THR A 70 0.62 -0.36 10.61
C THR A 70 1.69 -1.43 10.82
N LEU A 71 2.55 -1.26 11.82
CA LEU A 71 3.62 -2.23 12.14
C LEU A 71 3.03 -3.58 12.55
N LEU A 72 1.94 -3.59 13.32
CA LEU A 72 1.21 -4.82 13.66
C LEU A 72 0.62 -5.49 12.40
N ALA A 73 0.02 -4.72 11.50
CA ALA A 73 -0.51 -5.25 10.25
C ALA A 73 0.60 -5.82 9.35
N ILE A 74 1.77 -5.17 9.28
CA ILE A 74 2.97 -5.69 8.60
C ILE A 74 3.38 -7.01 9.23
N HIS A 75 3.45 -7.08 10.56
CA HIS A 75 3.82 -8.31 11.29
C HIS A 75 2.90 -9.48 10.93
N LEU A 76 1.60 -9.26 11.00
CA LEU A 76 0.59 -10.30 10.74
C LEU A 76 0.54 -10.73 9.27
N LYS A 77 0.89 -9.81 8.34
CA LYS A 77 0.76 -10.04 6.90
C LYS A 77 2.09 -10.29 6.18
N ARG A 78 3.24 -10.28 6.88
CA ARG A 78 4.57 -10.36 6.25
C ARG A 78 4.75 -11.55 5.30
N HIS A 79 4.06 -12.67 5.59
CA HIS A 79 4.07 -13.87 4.75
C HIS A 79 3.34 -13.70 3.41
N THR A 80 2.54 -12.62 3.25
CA THR A 80 1.83 -12.32 2.00
C THR A 80 2.63 -11.41 1.07
N TRP A 81 3.78 -10.90 1.52
CA TRP A 81 4.66 -10.13 0.67
C TRP A 81 5.41 -11.05 -0.29
N ASP A 82 5.39 -10.70 -1.58
CA ASP A 82 6.16 -11.38 -2.61
C ASP A 82 7.63 -10.94 -2.54
N ALA A 83 8.52 -11.88 -2.22
CA ALA A 83 9.96 -11.61 -2.06
C ALA A 83 10.66 -11.19 -3.38
N SER A 84 10.03 -11.40 -4.54
CA SER A 84 10.52 -10.94 -5.84
C SER A 84 10.15 -9.48 -6.13
N ALA A 85 9.15 -8.93 -5.41
CA ALA A 85 8.65 -7.57 -5.57
C ALA A 85 9.30 -6.60 -4.56
N PRO A 86 9.36 -5.28 -4.89
CA PRO A 86 9.78 -4.26 -3.93
C PRO A 86 8.90 -4.25 -2.68
N LEU A 87 9.51 -4.03 -1.50
CA LEU A 87 8.80 -3.97 -0.22
C LEU A 87 7.97 -2.69 -0.06
N GLY A 88 8.47 -1.57 -0.56
CA GLY A 88 7.88 -0.25 -0.37
C GLY A 88 6.43 -0.12 -0.79
N PRO A 89 6.03 -0.52 -2.00
CA PRO A 89 4.64 -0.48 -2.44
C PRO A 89 3.71 -1.26 -1.52
N TRP A 90 4.14 -2.43 -1.04
CA TRP A 90 3.38 -3.26 -0.12
C TRP A 90 3.21 -2.60 1.26
N VAL A 91 4.28 -2.02 1.82
CA VAL A 91 4.22 -1.25 3.09
C VAL A 91 3.33 -0.02 2.94
N ARG A 92 3.47 0.74 1.84
CA ARG A 92 2.65 1.93 1.57
C ARG A 92 1.17 1.60 1.52
N ALA A 93 0.78 0.52 0.86
CA ALA A 93 -0.62 0.09 0.79
C ALA A 93 -1.20 -0.18 2.18
N ILE A 94 -0.45 -0.87 3.06
CA ILE A 94 -0.88 -1.12 4.44
C ILE A 94 -0.99 0.18 5.23
N ALA A 95 0.02 1.04 5.17
CA ALA A 95 0.08 2.30 5.90
C ALA A 95 -1.04 3.26 5.48
N ARG A 96 -1.29 3.40 4.16
CA ARG A 96 -2.38 4.20 3.62
C ARG A 96 -3.73 3.74 4.14
N ASN A 97 -4.01 2.44 4.11
CA ASN A 97 -5.26 1.89 4.60
C ASN A 97 -5.46 2.21 6.09
N LYS A 98 -4.40 2.06 6.91
CA LYS A 98 -4.46 2.37 8.34
C LYS A 98 -4.69 3.87 8.61
N LEU A 99 -4.03 4.76 7.88
CA LEU A 99 -4.25 6.19 8.00
C LEU A 99 -5.67 6.59 7.58
N VAL A 100 -6.16 6.06 6.45
CA VAL A 100 -7.53 6.30 5.98
C VAL A 100 -8.54 5.84 7.04
N ASP A 101 -8.37 4.65 7.62
CA ASP A 101 -9.26 4.13 8.66
C ASP A 101 -9.24 5.00 9.93
N ALA A 102 -8.07 5.49 10.34
CA ALA A 102 -7.93 6.40 11.48
C ALA A 102 -8.65 7.74 11.24
N LEU A 103 -8.47 8.33 10.06
CA LEU A 103 -9.12 9.58 9.68
C LEU A 103 -10.64 9.43 9.57
N ARG A 104 -11.13 8.30 9.09
CA ARG A 104 -12.58 7.99 8.99
C ARG A 104 -13.23 7.84 10.35
N ARG A 105 -12.57 7.19 11.31
CA ARG A 105 -13.07 7.09 12.69
C ARG A 105 -13.35 8.47 13.31
N ARG A 106 -12.69 9.52 12.82
CA ARG A 106 -12.89 10.90 13.25
C ARG A 106 -13.89 11.72 12.42
N GLY A 107 -14.73 11.08 11.62
CA GLY A 107 -15.96 11.67 11.07
C GLY A 107 -15.80 12.48 9.79
N ARG A 108 -14.80 12.22 8.92
CA ARG A 108 -14.71 12.85 7.60
C ARG A 108 -14.41 11.87 6.47
N ARG A 109 -15.09 12.07 5.34
CA ARG A 109 -14.74 11.49 4.05
C ARG A 109 -13.52 12.26 3.53
N ILE A 110 -12.33 11.66 3.60
CA ILE A 110 -11.09 12.30 3.18
C ILE A 110 -10.49 11.45 2.08
N GLU A 111 -10.27 12.06 0.92
CA GLU A 111 -9.39 11.53 -0.11
C GLU A 111 -7.95 11.86 0.28
N ILE A 112 -7.15 10.85 0.55
CA ILE A 112 -5.72 11.03 0.83
C ILE A 112 -4.98 10.69 -0.47
N PRO A 113 -4.25 11.67 -1.05
CA PRO A 113 -3.37 11.40 -2.17
C PRO A 113 -2.34 10.33 -1.81
N ILE A 114 -2.03 9.45 -2.76
CA ILE A 114 -1.00 8.39 -2.60
C ILE A 114 0.37 9.01 -2.29
N ASP A 115 0.59 10.23 -2.76
CA ASP A 115 1.85 10.99 -2.61
C ASP A 115 2.27 11.25 -1.16
N ASP A 116 1.35 11.18 -0.17
CA ASP A 116 1.70 11.35 1.25
C ASP A 116 2.65 10.26 1.78
N PHE A 117 2.70 9.13 1.09
CA PHE A 117 3.57 8.02 1.41
C PHE A 117 4.73 7.85 0.42
N ALA A 118 4.84 8.71 -0.60
CA ALA A 118 5.94 8.68 -1.57
C ALA A 118 7.30 8.84 -0.88
N ASP A 119 7.39 9.70 0.15
CA ASP A 119 8.64 9.90 0.89
C ASP A 119 9.02 8.78 1.86
N LEU A 120 8.11 7.86 2.17
CA LEU A 120 8.42 6.67 2.96
C LEU A 120 9.48 5.83 2.26
N LEU A 121 9.29 5.69 0.97
CA LEU A 121 10.19 5.10 0.00
C LEU A 121 9.96 5.91 -1.28
N PRO A 122 10.84 6.84 -1.66
CA PRO A 122 10.75 7.46 -2.96
C PRO A 122 10.65 6.37 -4.02
N ASP A 123 9.75 6.54 -4.97
CA ASP A 123 9.56 5.59 -6.06
C ASP A 123 10.89 5.42 -6.83
N THR A 124 11.57 4.31 -6.58
CA THR A 124 12.68 3.84 -7.41
C THR A 124 12.19 2.91 -8.51
N ALA A 125 10.93 2.55 -8.48
CA ALA A 125 10.24 2.00 -9.62
C ALA A 125 9.36 3.10 -10.19
N GLU A 126 9.43 3.28 -11.50
CA GLU A 126 8.37 3.94 -12.27
C GLU A 126 7.04 3.64 -11.62
N GLN A 127 6.29 4.68 -11.34
CA GLN A 127 5.05 4.65 -10.57
C GLN A 127 4.25 3.37 -10.84
N PRO A 128 3.55 2.80 -9.83
CA PRO A 128 2.47 1.87 -10.12
C PRO A 128 1.36 2.50 -10.97
N SER A 129 1.52 3.72 -11.48
CA SER A 129 0.72 4.26 -12.58
C SER A 129 0.72 3.32 -13.79
N GLY A 130 1.78 2.56 -14.05
CA GLY A 130 1.74 1.47 -15.03
C GLY A 130 0.76 0.38 -14.60
N ILE A 131 0.90 -0.16 -13.40
CA ILE A 131 0.01 -1.24 -12.93
C ILE A 131 -1.42 -0.72 -12.72
N VAL A 132 -1.62 0.46 -12.15
CA VAL A 132 -2.96 1.05 -11.98
C VAL A 132 -3.55 1.41 -13.34
N ALA A 133 -2.76 1.96 -14.27
CA ALA A 133 -3.19 2.23 -15.63
C ALA A 133 -3.42 0.93 -16.43
N ASP A 134 -2.60 -0.11 -16.22
CA ASP A 134 -2.77 -1.43 -16.83
C ASP A 134 -3.99 -2.15 -16.24
N VAL A 135 -4.19 -2.08 -14.93
CA VAL A 135 -5.41 -2.55 -14.27
C VAL A 135 -6.61 -1.79 -14.83
N ALA A 136 -6.57 -0.45 -14.89
CA ALA A 136 -7.67 0.35 -15.40
C ALA A 136 -7.98 0.03 -16.89
N ARG A 137 -6.96 -0.16 -17.73
CA ARG A 137 -7.13 -0.56 -19.13
C ARG A 137 -7.73 -1.94 -19.28
N ASN A 138 -7.39 -2.87 -18.41
CA ASN A 138 -7.83 -4.27 -18.47
C ASN A 138 -9.10 -4.53 -17.65
N LEU A 139 -9.60 -3.58 -16.89
CA LEU A 139 -10.85 -3.71 -16.12
C LEU A 139 -12.03 -4.09 -17.01
N GLY A 140 -12.08 -3.59 -18.25
CA GLY A 140 -13.14 -3.91 -19.21
C GLY A 140 -13.31 -5.40 -19.51
N ALA A 141 -12.24 -6.19 -19.31
CA ALA A 141 -12.24 -7.62 -19.56
C ALA A 141 -12.74 -8.47 -18.38
N LEU A 142 -13.00 -7.85 -17.22
CA LEU A 142 -13.54 -8.54 -16.05
C LEU A 142 -15.07 -8.58 -16.08
N PRO A 143 -15.69 -9.64 -15.51
CA PRO A 143 -17.11 -9.62 -15.21
C PRO A 143 -17.45 -8.40 -14.35
N GLU A 144 -18.62 -7.80 -14.57
CA GLU A 144 -19.03 -6.51 -13.98
C GLU A 144 -18.82 -6.45 -12.46
N ARG A 145 -19.22 -7.48 -11.73
CA ARG A 145 -19.06 -7.52 -10.27
C ARG A 145 -17.58 -7.50 -9.83
N GLN A 146 -16.71 -8.22 -10.54
CA GLN A 146 -15.27 -8.21 -10.24
C GLN A 146 -14.66 -6.88 -10.62
N ARG A 147 -15.04 -6.31 -11.74
CA ARG A 147 -14.61 -4.98 -12.21
C ARG A 147 -14.93 -3.93 -11.19
N ASN A 148 -16.18 -3.84 -10.74
CA ASN A 148 -16.61 -2.83 -9.76
C ASN A 148 -15.86 -2.96 -8.43
N VAL A 149 -15.57 -4.17 -7.97
CA VAL A 149 -14.80 -4.42 -6.75
C VAL A 149 -13.34 -4.05 -6.94
N VAL A 150 -12.69 -4.47 -8.04
CA VAL A 150 -11.28 -4.16 -8.32
C VAL A 150 -11.11 -2.66 -8.51
N GLN A 151 -12.00 -2.01 -9.24
CA GLN A 151 -11.99 -0.56 -9.42
C GLN A 151 -12.09 0.17 -8.08
N ALA A 152 -13.09 -0.17 -7.25
CA ALA A 152 -13.30 0.47 -5.96
C ALA A 152 -12.09 0.32 -5.03
N ILE A 153 -11.45 -0.86 -5.00
CA ILE A 153 -10.37 -1.14 -4.05
C ILE A 153 -8.99 -0.79 -4.61
N ALA A 154 -8.67 -1.20 -5.84
CA ALA A 154 -7.34 -1.04 -6.41
C ALA A 154 -7.12 0.34 -7.05
N VAL A 155 -8.14 0.95 -7.66
CA VAL A 155 -8.04 2.24 -8.35
C VAL A 155 -8.49 3.38 -7.44
N GLU A 156 -9.69 3.28 -6.84
CA GLU A 156 -10.27 4.34 -6.01
C GLU A 156 -9.81 4.25 -4.53
N GLY A 157 -9.15 3.16 -4.14
CA GLY A 157 -8.63 2.96 -2.77
C GLY A 157 -9.69 2.84 -1.69
N ILE A 158 -10.91 2.43 -2.04
CA ILE A 158 -12.01 2.22 -1.12
C ILE A 158 -11.78 0.93 -0.31
N SER A 159 -12.12 0.93 0.99
CA SER A 159 -11.94 -0.27 1.82
C SER A 159 -12.93 -1.38 1.46
N ILE A 160 -12.60 -2.62 1.86
CA ILE A 160 -13.48 -3.78 1.66
C ILE A 160 -14.87 -3.55 2.27
N SER A 161 -14.93 -3.03 3.50
CA SER A 161 -16.21 -2.78 4.19
C SER A 161 -17.06 -1.73 3.48
N GLN A 162 -16.44 -0.65 2.98
CA GLN A 162 -17.18 0.37 2.23
C GLN A 162 -17.58 -0.10 0.84
N THR A 163 -16.72 -0.89 0.18
CA THR A 163 -17.08 -1.52 -1.09
C THR A 163 -18.27 -2.45 -0.90
N ALA A 164 -18.31 -3.18 0.23
CA ALA A 164 -19.45 -4.04 0.59
C ALA A 164 -20.75 -3.22 0.73
N VAL A 165 -20.68 -2.09 1.46
CA VAL A 165 -21.83 -1.18 1.61
C VAL A 165 -22.23 -0.58 0.26
N ARG A 166 -21.26 -0.03 -0.50
CA ARG A 166 -21.51 0.62 -1.80
C ARG A 166 -22.16 -0.32 -2.80
N LEU A 167 -21.74 -1.59 -2.84
CA LEU A 167 -22.21 -2.60 -3.77
C LEU A 167 -23.36 -3.46 -3.18
N SER A 168 -23.80 -3.18 -1.96
CA SER A 168 -24.85 -3.93 -1.24
C SER A 168 -24.57 -5.44 -1.18
N VAL A 169 -23.33 -5.82 -0.86
CA VAL A 169 -22.88 -7.21 -0.74
C VAL A 169 -22.12 -7.43 0.57
N SER A 170 -21.92 -8.68 0.98
CA SER A 170 -21.11 -8.99 2.16
C SER A 170 -19.62 -8.74 1.90
N GLU A 171 -18.85 -8.40 2.95
CA GLU A 171 -17.39 -8.26 2.87
C GLU A 171 -16.72 -9.54 2.35
N GLY A 172 -17.25 -10.73 2.70
CA GLY A 172 -16.76 -12.00 2.19
C GLY A 172 -16.90 -12.08 0.67
N ALA A 173 -18.03 -11.64 0.13
CA ALA A 173 -18.26 -11.58 -1.32
C ALA A 173 -17.33 -10.60 -2.02
N VAL A 174 -17.03 -9.46 -1.37
CA VAL A 174 -16.03 -8.49 -1.87
C VAL A 174 -14.63 -9.11 -1.93
N ARG A 175 -14.18 -9.81 -0.86
CA ARG A 175 -12.88 -10.49 -0.83
C ARG A 175 -12.74 -11.53 -1.95
N VAL A 176 -13.77 -12.35 -2.15
CA VAL A 176 -13.79 -13.37 -3.21
C VAL A 176 -13.74 -12.72 -4.60
N ALA A 177 -14.56 -11.69 -4.83
CA ALA A 177 -14.60 -10.98 -6.11
C ALA A 177 -13.27 -10.26 -6.41
N LEU A 178 -12.65 -9.64 -5.40
CA LEU A 178 -11.33 -9.00 -5.51
C LEU A 178 -10.27 -10.02 -5.89
N HIS A 179 -10.19 -11.13 -5.16
CA HIS A 179 -9.21 -12.19 -5.43
C HIS A 179 -9.36 -12.75 -6.86
N ARG A 180 -10.56 -13.06 -7.29
CA ARG A 180 -10.83 -13.57 -8.65
C ARG A 180 -10.52 -12.53 -9.71
N GLY A 181 -10.87 -11.25 -9.48
CA GLY A 181 -10.59 -10.18 -10.41
C GLY A 181 -9.10 -9.92 -10.58
N LEU A 182 -8.34 -9.89 -9.48
CA LEU A 182 -6.88 -9.72 -9.54
C LEU A 182 -6.18 -10.92 -10.19
N ALA A 183 -6.62 -12.15 -9.92
CA ALA A 183 -6.09 -13.35 -10.55
C ALA A 183 -6.32 -13.34 -12.08
N ALA A 184 -7.53 -12.95 -12.52
CA ALA A 184 -7.84 -12.84 -13.94
C ALA A 184 -7.02 -11.75 -14.65
N LEU A 185 -6.76 -10.61 -13.99
CA LEU A 185 -5.89 -9.55 -14.50
C LEU A 185 -4.42 -10.01 -14.58
N ALA A 186 -3.93 -10.74 -13.58
CA ALA A 186 -2.56 -11.25 -13.57
C ALA A 186 -2.27 -12.20 -14.73
N VAL A 187 -3.23 -13.05 -15.09
CA VAL A 187 -3.11 -13.92 -16.27
C VAL A 187 -3.01 -13.08 -17.53
N LYS A 188 -3.90 -12.11 -17.73
CA LYS A 188 -3.91 -11.26 -18.93
C LYS A 188 -2.66 -10.40 -19.09
N LEU A 189 -2.13 -9.89 -17.99
CA LEU A 189 -0.89 -9.08 -18.02
C LEU A 189 0.33 -9.94 -18.41
N LYS A 190 0.34 -11.23 -18.05
CA LYS A 190 1.38 -12.17 -18.50
C LYS A 190 1.28 -12.50 -19.99
N ASP A 191 0.06 -12.56 -20.53
CA ASP A 191 -0.19 -12.88 -21.94
C ASP A 191 0.07 -11.66 -22.86
N SER A 192 0.22 -10.46 -22.29
CA SER A 192 0.42 -9.19 -23.00
C SER A 192 1.88 -8.69 -22.94
N ALA A 193 2.78 -9.37 -22.19
CA ALA A 193 4.19 -9.05 -22.02
C ALA A 193 5.07 -9.96 -22.87
#